data_350b7f8372ad4f68d81cd63c17978cef
#
_entry.id   350b7f8372ad4f68d81cd63c17978cef
#
_cell.length_a   1.000
_cell.length_b   1.000
_cell.length_c   1.000
_cell.angle_alpha   90.00
_cell.angle_beta   90.00
_cell.angle_gamma   90.00
#
_symmetry.space_group_name_H-M   'P 1'
#
loop_
_entity.id
_entity.type
_entity.pdbx_description
1 polymer ?
#
loop_
_entity_poly.entity_id
_entity_poly.type
_entity_poly.pdbx_seq_one_letter_code
_entity_poly.pdbx_strand_id
1 'polypeptide(L)'
;MPTELVTTADDASPALASWEILSVVTSCLIAEWVVLAFVGNNRIVGAIPVTLALALMIFSHCVRHETLKDIGFRFDNFVPAVRLLLLPTLIAVGLIVLAGWLNRNHQFAIAPLRLRFLWVPLWALFQQYALQGFINRRAQLVLGAGSKSIFLVAVIFSLMHLPNPLLGAITLLGGFVWAAIYQRQPNLYALALSHTIISVILALSLSQNLVYNLRVGPKYFG
;
A
#
# COMPACT_ATOMS: atom_id res chain seq x y z
N MET A 1 13.10 -15.14 46.08
CA MET A 1 12.08 -14.29 45.50
C MET A 1 12.23 -14.36 43.99
N PRO A 2 11.34 -14.95 43.24
CA PRO A 2 11.37 -14.86 41.79
C PRO A 2 10.87 -13.47 41.39
N THR A 3 11.69 -12.73 40.66
CA THR A 3 11.32 -11.48 40.00
C THR A 3 10.27 -11.85 38.95
N GLU A 4 9.00 -11.58 39.22
CA GLU A 4 7.96 -11.56 38.20
C GLU A 4 8.39 -10.53 37.14
N LEU A 5 8.74 -11.04 35.96
CA LEU A 5 8.78 -10.24 34.76
C LEU A 5 7.37 -9.71 34.55
N VAL A 6 7.15 -8.46 34.92
CA VAL A 6 5.98 -7.69 34.54
C VAL A 6 5.99 -7.65 33.00
N THR A 7 5.32 -8.61 32.38
CA THR A 7 4.91 -8.49 30.99
C THR A 7 3.93 -7.32 30.94
N THR A 8 4.42 -6.18 30.53
CA THR A 8 3.63 -4.97 30.45
C THR A 8 2.53 -5.21 29.41
N ALA A 9 1.28 -5.19 29.85
CA ALA A 9 0.06 -5.19 29.02
C ALA A 9 0.00 -3.99 28.07
N ASP A 10 1.04 -3.18 28.02
CA ASP A 10 1.17 -1.95 27.22
C ASP A 10 1.56 -2.20 25.76
N ASP A 11 2.19 -3.35 25.46
CA ASP A 11 2.71 -3.63 24.10
C ASP A 11 1.58 -3.91 23.08
N ALA A 12 0.36 -4.17 23.52
CA ALA A 12 -0.81 -4.38 22.69
C ALA A 12 -1.86 -3.25 22.79
N SER A 13 -1.49 -2.11 23.38
CA SER A 13 -2.42 -1.00 23.61
C SER A 13 -3.02 -0.47 22.29
N PRO A 14 -4.36 -0.40 22.16
CA PRO A 14 -5.01 0.24 21.01
C PRO A 14 -4.61 1.71 20.83
N ALA A 15 -4.34 2.42 21.92
CA ALA A 15 -3.88 3.81 21.89
C ALA A 15 -2.51 3.91 21.22
N LEU A 16 -1.54 3.06 21.60
CA LEU A 16 -0.23 3.01 20.96
C LEU A 16 -0.35 2.67 19.47
N ALA A 17 -1.17 1.66 19.12
CA ALA A 17 -1.40 1.29 17.72
C ALA A 17 -2.00 2.45 16.90
N SER A 18 -2.88 3.26 17.50
CA SER A 18 -3.42 4.46 16.85
C SER A 18 -2.34 5.52 16.59
N TRP A 19 -1.45 5.78 17.55
CA TRP A 19 -0.34 6.69 17.39
C TRP A 19 0.68 6.20 16.36
N GLU A 20 0.93 4.90 16.29
CA GLU A 20 1.78 4.28 15.28
C GLU A 20 1.21 4.51 13.87
N ILE A 21 -0.09 4.26 13.65
CA ILE A 21 -0.75 4.54 12.37
C ILE A 21 -0.62 6.02 12.02
N LEU A 22 -0.98 6.90 12.94
CA LEU A 22 -0.96 8.35 12.74
C LEU A 22 0.45 8.83 12.38
N SER A 23 1.47 8.36 13.08
CA SER A 23 2.88 8.75 12.84
C SER A 23 3.35 8.33 11.46
N VAL A 24 3.07 7.09 11.04
CA VAL A 24 3.46 6.61 9.70
C VAL A 24 2.72 7.37 8.60
N VAL A 25 1.40 7.52 8.73
CA VAL A 25 0.58 8.24 7.74
C VAL A 25 1.02 9.70 7.63
N THR A 26 1.21 10.39 8.76
CA THR A 26 1.69 11.78 8.77
C THR A 26 3.08 11.91 8.16
N SER A 27 4.00 10.99 8.46
CA SER A 27 5.35 11.00 7.86
C SER A 27 5.28 10.84 6.33
N CYS A 28 4.43 9.96 5.83
CA CYS A 28 4.22 9.81 4.39
C CYS A 28 3.61 11.07 3.76
N LEU A 29 2.62 11.69 4.41
CA LEU A 29 2.03 12.95 3.93
C LEU A 29 3.03 14.11 3.94
N ILE A 30 3.87 14.22 4.97
CA ILE A 30 4.94 15.21 5.02
C ILE A 30 5.92 14.97 3.86
N ALA A 31 6.32 13.72 3.62
CA ALA A 31 7.20 13.39 2.51
C ALA A 31 6.59 13.84 1.17
N GLU A 32 5.33 13.51 0.94
CA GLU A 32 4.66 13.73 -0.31
C GLU A 32 4.27 15.20 -0.54
N TRP A 33 3.69 15.86 0.46
CA TRP A 33 3.10 17.19 0.30
C TRP A 33 4.02 18.33 0.70
N VAL A 34 4.84 18.15 1.75
CA VAL A 34 5.71 19.22 2.26
C VAL A 34 7.08 19.14 1.60
N VAL A 35 7.75 17.99 1.72
CA VAL A 35 9.14 17.88 1.25
C VAL A 35 9.20 18.02 -0.28
N LEU A 36 8.33 17.34 -1.02
CA LEU A 36 8.33 17.46 -2.49
C LEU A 36 7.95 18.86 -2.98
N ALA A 37 7.09 19.58 -2.26
CA ALA A 37 6.68 20.94 -2.64
C ALA A 37 7.79 21.97 -2.39
N PHE A 38 8.50 21.89 -1.26
CA PHE A 38 9.46 22.92 -0.84
C PHE A 38 10.91 22.61 -1.21
N VAL A 39 11.28 21.35 -1.29
CA VAL A 39 12.66 20.91 -1.52
C VAL A 39 12.88 20.42 -2.96
N GLY A 40 11.80 20.27 -3.71
CA GLY A 40 11.82 19.81 -5.10
C GLY A 40 12.36 18.39 -5.22
N ASN A 41 13.25 18.17 -6.20
CA ASN A 41 13.79 16.83 -6.51
C ASN A 41 15.00 16.42 -5.64
N ASN A 42 15.25 17.06 -4.49
CA ASN A 42 16.31 16.62 -3.60
C ASN A 42 15.95 15.27 -2.96
N ARG A 43 16.50 14.20 -3.54
CA ARG A 43 16.21 12.81 -3.13
C ARG A 43 16.63 12.51 -1.70
N ILE A 44 17.69 13.16 -1.19
CA ILE A 44 18.21 12.93 0.15
C ILE A 44 17.20 13.46 1.18
N VAL A 45 16.77 14.71 1.01
CA VAL A 45 15.79 15.33 1.94
C VAL A 45 14.43 14.61 1.85
N GLY A 46 14.00 14.22 0.64
CA GLY A 46 12.77 13.46 0.44
C GLY A 46 12.79 12.05 1.06
N ALA A 47 13.97 11.45 1.20
CA ALA A 47 14.10 10.14 1.82
C ALA A 47 13.97 10.17 3.36
N ILE A 48 14.24 11.29 4.01
CA ILE A 48 14.25 11.38 5.48
C ILE A 48 12.93 10.94 6.12
N PRO A 49 11.76 11.52 5.80
CA PRO A 49 10.51 11.13 6.46
C PRO A 49 10.09 9.69 6.09
N VAL A 50 10.40 9.23 4.89
CA VAL A 50 10.13 7.83 4.47
C VAL A 50 11.01 6.86 5.26
N THR A 51 12.28 7.19 5.46
CA THR A 51 13.20 6.38 6.27
C THR A 51 12.79 6.35 7.73
N LEU A 52 12.34 7.48 8.28
CA LEU A 52 11.81 7.56 9.65
C LEU A 52 10.54 6.71 9.81
N ALA A 53 9.62 6.79 8.85
CA ALA A 53 8.42 5.95 8.86
C ALA A 53 8.78 4.46 8.80
N LEU A 54 9.73 4.08 7.94
CA LEU A 54 10.20 2.70 7.83
C LEU A 54 10.88 2.23 9.13
N ALA A 55 11.74 3.06 9.73
CA ALA A 55 12.39 2.78 11.00
C ALA A 55 11.36 2.58 12.12
N LEU A 56 10.33 3.43 12.20
CA LEU A 56 9.23 3.29 13.15
C LEU A 56 8.48 1.95 12.95
N MET A 57 8.15 1.60 11.71
CA MET A 57 7.47 0.34 11.40
C MET A 57 8.30 -0.87 11.85
N ILE A 58 9.60 -0.90 11.51
CA ILE A 58 10.51 -1.99 11.90
C ILE A 58 10.65 -2.05 13.42
N PHE A 59 10.89 -0.91 14.08
CA PHE A 59 10.99 -0.84 15.53
C PHE A 59 9.73 -1.37 16.23
N SER A 60 8.55 -0.95 15.76
CA SER A 60 7.27 -1.41 16.29
C SER A 60 7.08 -2.93 16.12
N HIS A 61 7.49 -3.50 14.98
CA HIS A 61 7.47 -4.97 14.79
C HIS A 61 8.42 -5.67 15.76
N CYS A 62 9.63 -5.13 15.98
CA CYS A 62 10.59 -5.69 16.93
C CYS A 62 10.08 -5.68 18.38
N VAL A 63 9.53 -4.54 18.82
CA VAL A 63 8.96 -4.40 20.18
C VAL A 63 7.80 -5.39 20.40
N ARG A 64 6.99 -5.60 19.37
CA ARG A 64 5.84 -6.53 19.43
C ARG A 64 6.22 -7.98 19.12
N HIS A 65 7.51 -8.29 18.93
CA HIS A 65 8.01 -9.64 18.60
C HIS A 65 7.32 -10.26 17.37
N GLU A 66 6.89 -9.45 16.42
CA GLU A 66 6.25 -9.90 15.19
C GLU A 66 7.29 -10.48 14.23
N THR A 67 7.09 -11.72 13.79
CA THR A 67 7.97 -12.37 12.82
C THR A 67 7.66 -11.92 11.39
N LEU A 68 8.60 -12.07 10.47
CA LEU A 68 8.35 -11.82 9.04
C LEU A 68 7.16 -12.63 8.52
N LYS A 69 6.97 -13.84 9.04
CA LYS A 69 5.83 -14.69 8.68
C LYS A 69 4.51 -14.10 9.15
N ASP A 70 4.46 -13.53 10.34
CA ASP A 70 3.27 -12.88 10.90
C ASP A 70 2.88 -11.63 10.11
N ILE A 71 3.88 -10.89 9.63
CA ILE A 71 3.71 -9.70 8.78
C ILE A 71 3.23 -10.07 7.38
N GLY A 72 3.47 -11.31 6.94
CA GLY A 72 3.06 -11.81 5.62
C GLY A 72 4.20 -11.99 4.60
N PHE A 73 5.47 -11.85 5.00
CA PHE A 73 6.61 -12.24 4.19
C PHE A 73 6.79 -13.76 4.27
N ARG A 74 5.97 -14.51 3.52
CA ARG A 74 5.90 -15.96 3.60
C ARG A 74 5.52 -16.59 2.26
N PHE A 75 6.02 -17.78 1.98
CA PHE A 75 5.74 -18.51 0.75
C PHE A 75 4.81 -19.72 0.96
N ASP A 76 4.67 -20.20 2.20
CA ASP A 76 3.90 -21.40 2.55
C ASP A 76 2.39 -21.27 2.23
N ASN A 77 1.84 -20.05 2.21
CA ASN A 77 0.47 -19.76 1.84
C ASN A 77 0.32 -18.92 0.57
N PHE A 78 1.37 -18.83 -0.26
CA PHE A 78 1.37 -18.00 -1.47
C PHE A 78 0.28 -18.42 -2.46
N VAL A 79 0.19 -19.72 -2.77
CA VAL A 79 -0.81 -20.23 -3.73
C VAL A 79 -2.25 -20.03 -3.24
N PRO A 80 -2.63 -20.33 -1.98
CA PRO A 80 -3.93 -19.96 -1.43
C PRO A 80 -4.25 -18.47 -1.53
N ALA A 81 -3.28 -17.59 -1.23
CA ALA A 81 -3.47 -16.15 -1.32
C ALA A 81 -3.68 -15.69 -2.78
N VAL A 82 -2.89 -16.22 -3.72
CA VAL A 82 -3.07 -15.93 -5.16
C VAL A 82 -4.44 -16.40 -5.65
N ARG A 83 -4.93 -17.55 -5.22
CA ARG A 83 -6.29 -18.03 -5.60
C ARG A 83 -7.38 -17.07 -5.15
N LEU A 84 -7.27 -16.48 -3.95
CA LEU A 84 -8.22 -15.47 -3.48
C LEU A 84 -8.12 -14.16 -4.26
N LEU A 85 -6.92 -13.79 -4.70
CA LEU A 85 -6.66 -12.58 -5.49
C LEU A 85 -7.01 -12.73 -6.97
N LEU A 86 -7.08 -13.95 -7.49
CA LEU A 86 -7.20 -14.19 -8.94
C LEU A 86 -8.45 -13.51 -9.52
N LEU A 87 -9.62 -13.82 -8.97
CA LEU A 87 -10.88 -13.27 -9.50
C LEU A 87 -10.94 -11.74 -9.40
N PRO A 88 -10.71 -11.09 -8.24
CA PRO A 88 -10.74 -9.63 -8.17
C PRO A 88 -9.68 -8.96 -9.04
N THR A 89 -8.49 -9.56 -9.19
CA THR A 89 -7.45 -9.03 -10.08
C THR A 89 -7.89 -9.13 -11.55
N LEU A 90 -8.47 -10.24 -11.99
CA LEU A 90 -8.97 -10.40 -13.36
C LEU A 90 -10.11 -9.42 -13.65
N ILE A 91 -11.04 -9.24 -12.71
CA ILE A 91 -12.11 -8.24 -12.85
C ILE A 91 -11.53 -6.84 -13.01
N ALA A 92 -10.60 -6.44 -12.14
CA ALA A 92 -9.96 -5.12 -12.20
C ALA A 92 -9.22 -4.92 -13.54
N VAL A 93 -8.44 -5.91 -13.98
CA VAL A 93 -7.75 -5.88 -15.28
C VAL A 93 -8.75 -5.75 -16.41
N GLY A 94 -9.82 -6.55 -16.43
CA GLY A 94 -10.87 -6.50 -17.47
C GLY A 94 -11.53 -5.13 -17.54
N LEU A 95 -11.87 -4.52 -16.39
CA LEU A 95 -12.47 -3.19 -16.34
C LEU A 95 -11.51 -2.09 -16.82
N ILE A 96 -10.23 -2.16 -16.46
CA ILE A 96 -9.21 -1.20 -16.89
C ILE A 96 -8.98 -1.30 -18.40
N VAL A 97 -8.86 -2.51 -18.92
CA VAL A 97 -8.70 -2.75 -20.37
C VAL A 97 -9.92 -2.27 -21.15
N LEU A 98 -11.12 -2.57 -20.66
CA LEU A 98 -12.37 -2.09 -21.27
C LEU A 98 -12.44 -0.56 -21.27
N ALA A 99 -12.11 0.08 -20.14
CA ALA A 99 -12.05 1.52 -20.05
C ALA A 99 -11.04 2.13 -21.05
N GLY A 100 -9.87 1.54 -21.20
CA GLY A 100 -8.87 1.93 -22.18
C GLY A 100 -9.39 1.81 -23.62
N TRP A 101 -10.06 0.71 -23.94
CA TRP A 101 -10.64 0.48 -25.26
C TRP A 101 -11.76 1.49 -25.58
N LEU A 102 -12.67 1.74 -24.65
CA LEU A 102 -13.76 2.72 -24.81
C LEU A 102 -13.24 4.14 -24.99
N ASN A 103 -12.14 4.50 -24.36
CA ASN A 103 -11.50 5.82 -24.51
C ASN A 103 -10.59 5.91 -25.77
N ARG A 104 -10.67 4.91 -26.69
CA ARG A 104 -9.87 4.82 -27.91
C ARG A 104 -8.37 4.97 -27.69
N ASN A 105 -7.90 4.58 -26.52
CA ASN A 105 -6.48 4.53 -26.24
C ASN A 105 -5.91 3.22 -26.81
N HIS A 106 -5.62 3.20 -28.10
CA HIS A 106 -5.05 2.04 -28.80
C HIS A 106 -3.53 1.87 -28.55
N GLN A 107 -2.99 2.52 -27.55
CA GLN A 107 -1.56 2.38 -27.17
C GLN A 107 -1.27 1.06 -26.44
N PHE A 108 -2.04 -0.01 -26.71
CA PHE A 108 -1.60 -1.38 -26.49
C PHE A 108 -0.40 -1.79 -27.37
N ALA A 109 0.22 -0.81 -28.07
CA ALA A 109 1.53 -1.05 -28.60
C ALA A 109 2.40 -1.52 -27.45
N ILE A 110 2.94 -2.74 -27.57
CA ILE A 110 3.99 -3.30 -26.73
C ILE A 110 5.05 -2.21 -26.57
N ALA A 111 4.74 -1.27 -25.65
CA ALA A 111 5.73 -0.28 -25.28
C ALA A 111 6.91 -1.09 -24.78
N PRO A 112 8.12 -0.89 -25.29
CA PRO A 112 9.27 -1.66 -24.87
C PRO A 112 9.27 -1.64 -23.35
N LEU A 113 9.42 -2.82 -22.75
CA LEU A 113 9.36 -3.00 -21.30
C LEU A 113 10.36 -2.01 -20.70
N ARG A 114 9.87 -0.81 -20.36
CA ARG A 114 10.75 0.27 -19.92
C ARG A 114 11.33 -0.17 -18.59
N LEU A 115 12.63 -0.02 -18.42
CA LEU A 115 13.35 -0.36 -17.18
C LEU A 115 12.61 0.12 -15.92
N ARG A 116 11.86 1.22 -16.02
CA ARG A 116 11.02 1.70 -14.92
C ARG A 116 9.98 0.69 -14.43
N PHE A 117 9.49 -0.24 -15.27
CA PHE A 117 8.54 -1.26 -14.84
C PHE A 117 9.19 -2.34 -13.98
N LEU A 118 10.51 -2.49 -13.98
CA LEU A 118 11.20 -3.39 -13.07
C LEU A 118 11.12 -2.93 -11.61
N TRP A 119 10.91 -1.63 -11.38
CA TRP A 119 10.73 -1.07 -10.04
C TRP A 119 9.31 -1.25 -9.49
N VAL A 120 8.31 -1.45 -10.36
CA VAL A 120 6.90 -1.55 -9.92
C VAL A 120 6.68 -2.70 -8.93
N PRO A 121 7.23 -3.92 -9.13
CA PRO A 121 7.07 -5.00 -8.14
C PRO A 121 7.65 -4.66 -6.77
N LEU A 122 8.84 -4.05 -6.73
CA LEU A 122 9.47 -3.65 -5.48
C LEU A 122 8.71 -2.53 -4.78
N TRP A 123 8.24 -1.56 -5.56
CA TRP A 123 7.41 -0.46 -5.05
C TRP A 123 6.06 -0.97 -4.54
N ALA A 124 5.41 -1.87 -5.29
CA ALA A 124 4.17 -2.51 -4.87
C ALA A 124 4.36 -3.32 -3.58
N LEU A 125 5.48 -4.06 -3.45
CA LEU A 125 5.79 -4.80 -2.23
C LEU A 125 5.99 -3.86 -1.03
N PHE A 126 6.70 -2.76 -1.22
CA PHE A 126 6.89 -1.75 -0.18
C PHE A 126 5.55 -1.14 0.25
N GLN A 127 4.70 -0.75 -0.70
CA GLN A 127 3.38 -0.21 -0.40
C GLN A 127 2.48 -1.24 0.31
N GLN A 128 2.49 -2.50 -0.12
CA GLN A 128 1.72 -3.55 0.55
C GLN A 128 2.28 -3.86 1.95
N TYR A 129 3.59 -3.79 2.15
CA TYR A 129 4.17 -3.90 3.48
C TYR A 129 3.68 -2.78 4.41
N ALA A 130 3.80 -1.52 3.99
CA ALA A 130 3.37 -0.39 4.80
C ALA A 130 1.85 -0.44 5.08
N LEU A 131 1.05 -0.74 4.05
CA LEU A 131 -0.42 -0.71 4.16
C LEU A 131 -0.98 -1.93 4.87
N GLN A 132 -0.56 -3.14 4.49
CA GLN A 132 -1.14 -4.37 5.02
C GLN A 132 -0.29 -4.95 6.16
N GLY A 133 1.03 -5.05 5.96
CA GLY A 133 1.94 -5.57 6.96
C GLY A 133 2.01 -4.72 8.23
N PHE A 134 1.80 -3.41 8.11
CA PHE A 134 1.82 -2.50 9.25
C PHE A 134 0.44 -1.90 9.55
N ILE A 135 -0.08 -0.99 8.74
CA ILE A 135 -1.31 -0.22 9.05
C ILE A 135 -2.50 -1.13 9.29
N ASN A 136 -2.74 -2.15 8.44
CA ASN A 136 -3.87 -3.07 8.62
C ASN A 136 -3.75 -3.86 9.93
N ARG A 137 -2.56 -4.33 10.28
CA ARG A 137 -2.33 -5.03 11.55
C ARG A 137 -2.62 -4.14 12.77
N ARG A 138 -2.17 -2.88 12.73
CA ARG A 138 -2.45 -1.89 13.80
C ARG A 138 -3.94 -1.51 13.81
N ALA A 139 -4.57 -1.36 12.64
CA ALA A 139 -6.01 -1.10 12.53
C ALA A 139 -6.85 -2.23 13.15
N GLN A 140 -6.41 -3.49 13.01
CA GLN A 140 -7.08 -4.62 13.68
C GLN A 140 -6.96 -4.57 15.21
N LEU A 141 -5.85 -4.07 15.75
CA LEU A 141 -5.70 -3.86 17.20
C LEU A 141 -6.64 -2.78 17.74
N VAL A 142 -6.90 -1.73 16.93
CA VAL A 142 -7.73 -0.58 17.31
C VAL A 142 -9.22 -0.86 17.12
N LEU A 143 -9.60 -1.45 15.98
CA LEU A 143 -10.99 -1.56 15.50
C LEU A 143 -11.51 -3.00 15.46
N GLY A 144 -10.66 -3.97 15.77
CA GLY A 144 -10.93 -5.39 15.51
C GLY A 144 -10.72 -5.78 14.05
N ALA A 145 -10.58 -7.08 13.79
CA ALA A 145 -10.59 -7.61 12.43
C ALA A 145 -12.00 -7.46 11.81
N GLY A 146 -12.06 -7.13 10.51
CA GLY A 146 -13.31 -7.02 9.77
C GLY A 146 -13.51 -5.66 9.11
N SER A 147 -14.78 -5.31 8.84
CA SER A 147 -15.14 -4.18 7.96
C SER A 147 -14.59 -2.82 8.39
N LYS A 148 -14.53 -2.54 9.70
CA LYS A 148 -14.07 -1.24 10.21
C LYS A 148 -12.59 -1.01 9.93
N SER A 149 -11.74 -1.99 10.25
CA SER A 149 -10.29 -1.91 9.97
C SER A 149 -10.00 -1.95 8.47
N ILE A 150 -10.73 -2.77 7.70
CA ILE A 150 -10.64 -2.79 6.24
C ILE A 150 -10.97 -1.42 5.64
N PHE A 151 -12.06 -0.79 6.11
CA PHE A 151 -12.46 0.54 5.65
C PHE A 151 -11.38 1.59 5.94
N LEU A 152 -10.86 1.62 7.17
CA LEU A 152 -9.79 2.54 7.55
C LEU A 152 -8.56 2.40 6.63
N VAL A 153 -8.12 1.16 6.38
CA VAL A 153 -6.98 0.86 5.51
C VAL A 153 -7.22 1.34 4.07
N ALA A 154 -8.41 1.06 3.53
CA ALA A 154 -8.78 1.49 2.18
C ALA A 154 -8.82 3.02 2.04
N VAL A 155 -9.37 3.71 3.03
CA VAL A 155 -9.40 5.18 3.06
C VAL A 155 -7.99 5.76 3.15
N ILE A 156 -7.13 5.25 4.03
CA ILE A 156 -5.73 5.69 4.11
C ILE A 156 -5.03 5.52 2.77
N PHE A 157 -5.21 4.36 2.11
CA PHE A 157 -4.59 4.10 0.82
C PHE A 157 -5.07 5.05 -0.26
N SER A 158 -6.36 5.37 -0.29
CA SER A 158 -6.95 6.35 -1.20
C SER A 158 -6.40 7.77 -0.94
N LEU A 159 -6.33 8.20 0.32
CA LEU A 159 -5.82 9.52 0.70
C LEU A 159 -4.37 9.74 0.26
N MET A 160 -3.53 8.68 0.30
CA MET A 160 -2.15 8.73 -0.20
C MET A 160 -2.06 8.92 -1.72
N HIS A 161 -3.16 8.87 -2.46
CA HIS A 161 -3.19 9.03 -3.92
C HIS A 161 -3.86 10.34 -4.37
N LEU A 162 -4.23 11.19 -3.40
CA LEU A 162 -4.75 12.51 -3.70
C LEU A 162 -3.63 13.44 -4.24
N PRO A 163 -3.96 14.47 -5.00
CA PRO A 163 -5.30 14.87 -5.44
C PRO A 163 -5.78 14.18 -6.73
N ASN A 164 -5.14 13.07 -7.17
CA ASN A 164 -5.55 12.36 -8.38
C ASN A 164 -6.85 11.57 -8.13
N PRO A 165 -8.02 12.02 -8.63
CA PRO A 165 -9.30 11.46 -8.25
C PRO A 165 -9.48 10.04 -8.79
N LEU A 166 -8.93 9.74 -9.96
CA LEU A 166 -9.01 8.41 -10.55
C LEU A 166 -8.18 7.41 -9.75
N LEU A 167 -6.94 7.78 -9.40
CA LEU A 167 -6.10 6.93 -8.56
C LEU A 167 -6.70 6.77 -7.16
N GLY A 168 -7.24 7.84 -6.57
CA GLY A 168 -7.93 7.77 -5.29
C GLY A 168 -9.08 6.77 -5.30
N ALA A 169 -9.93 6.80 -6.35
CA ALA A 169 -11.03 5.85 -6.49
C ALA A 169 -10.54 4.40 -6.68
N ILE A 170 -9.56 4.18 -7.56
CA ILE A 170 -9.01 2.85 -7.84
C ILE A 170 -8.32 2.27 -6.59
N THR A 171 -7.55 3.09 -5.88
CA THR A 171 -6.85 2.65 -4.67
C THR A 171 -7.78 2.45 -3.48
N LEU A 172 -8.90 3.18 -3.41
CA LEU A 172 -9.96 2.90 -2.44
C LEU A 172 -10.51 1.49 -2.64
N LEU A 173 -10.92 1.16 -3.87
CA LEU A 173 -11.45 -0.17 -4.21
C LEU A 173 -10.40 -1.27 -4.02
N GLY A 174 -9.19 -1.07 -4.52
CA GLY A 174 -8.07 -1.99 -4.33
C GLY A 174 -7.72 -2.19 -2.87
N GLY A 175 -7.72 -1.11 -2.09
CA GLY A 175 -7.48 -1.12 -0.65
C GLY A 175 -8.48 -2.00 0.11
N PHE A 176 -9.77 -1.93 -0.22
CA PHE A 176 -10.80 -2.80 0.34
C PHE A 176 -10.51 -4.28 0.06
N VAL A 177 -10.26 -4.60 -1.22
CA VAL A 177 -10.03 -5.99 -1.65
C VAL A 177 -8.76 -6.55 -0.99
N TRP A 178 -7.65 -5.82 -1.09
CA TRP A 178 -6.38 -6.28 -0.54
C TRP A 178 -6.39 -6.37 0.98
N ALA A 179 -7.02 -5.42 1.68
CA ALA A 179 -7.14 -5.47 3.13
C ALA A 179 -8.00 -6.67 3.59
N ALA A 180 -9.12 -6.92 2.91
CA ALA A 180 -9.98 -8.06 3.22
C ALA A 180 -9.29 -9.41 2.98
N ILE A 181 -8.52 -9.51 1.89
CA ILE A 181 -7.77 -10.74 1.56
C ILE A 181 -6.59 -10.93 2.53
N TYR A 182 -5.87 -9.85 2.86
CA TYR A 182 -4.79 -9.91 3.83
C TYR A 182 -5.25 -10.40 5.21
N GLN A 183 -6.40 -9.94 5.67
CA GLN A 183 -6.95 -10.41 6.97
C GLN A 183 -7.31 -11.90 6.97
N ARG A 184 -7.63 -12.48 5.80
CA ARG A 184 -7.93 -13.92 5.66
C ARG A 184 -6.67 -14.74 5.41
N GLN A 185 -5.75 -14.20 4.62
CA GLN A 185 -4.57 -14.90 4.12
C GLN A 185 -3.38 -13.93 4.01
N PRO A 186 -2.68 -13.65 5.12
CA PRO A 186 -1.56 -12.71 5.15
C PRO A 186 -0.43 -13.18 4.22
N ASN A 187 -0.29 -12.53 3.06
CA ASN A 187 0.80 -12.81 2.11
C ASN A 187 1.12 -11.57 1.29
N LEU A 188 2.20 -10.88 1.62
CA LEU A 188 2.61 -9.65 0.96
C LEU A 188 3.11 -9.88 -0.47
N TYR A 189 3.69 -11.03 -0.78
CA TYR A 189 4.17 -11.33 -2.14
C TYR A 189 3.00 -11.49 -3.11
N ALA A 190 1.94 -12.21 -2.70
CA ALA A 190 0.74 -12.38 -3.53
C ALA A 190 0.01 -11.05 -3.74
N LEU A 191 -0.10 -10.22 -2.69
CA LEU A 191 -0.69 -8.88 -2.78
C LEU A 191 0.14 -7.96 -3.68
N ALA A 192 1.47 -7.96 -3.54
CA ALA A 192 2.36 -7.19 -4.39
C ALA A 192 2.29 -7.62 -5.86
N LEU A 193 2.13 -8.92 -6.13
CA LEU A 193 1.93 -9.44 -7.48
C LEU A 193 0.63 -8.88 -8.10
N SER A 194 -0.49 -9.00 -7.37
CA SER A 194 -1.78 -8.43 -7.81
C SER A 194 -1.68 -6.92 -8.05
N HIS A 195 -1.09 -6.18 -7.11
CA HIS A 195 -0.88 -4.74 -7.21
C HIS A 195 -0.02 -4.38 -8.43
N THR A 196 1.08 -5.10 -8.65
CA THR A 196 1.96 -4.92 -9.82
C THR A 196 1.20 -5.09 -11.12
N ILE A 197 0.43 -6.17 -11.25
CA ILE A 197 -0.35 -6.47 -12.46
C ILE A 197 -1.33 -5.31 -12.74
N ILE A 198 -2.11 -4.91 -11.74
CA ILE A 198 -3.09 -3.82 -11.89
C ILE A 198 -2.40 -2.51 -12.26
N SER A 199 -1.28 -2.16 -11.60
CA SER A 199 -0.54 -0.92 -11.87
C SER A 199 0.05 -0.88 -13.28
N VAL A 200 0.62 -1.98 -13.75
CA VAL A 200 1.18 -2.08 -15.11
C VAL A 200 0.07 -1.98 -16.15
N ILE A 201 -1.03 -2.73 -15.97
CA ILE A 201 -2.15 -2.69 -16.90
C ILE A 201 -2.80 -1.30 -16.92
N LEU A 202 -2.95 -0.65 -15.77
CA LEU A 202 -3.45 0.73 -15.68
C LEU A 202 -2.59 1.69 -16.50
N ALA A 203 -1.26 1.61 -16.34
CA ALA A 203 -0.31 2.47 -17.04
C ALA A 203 -0.25 2.22 -18.56
N LEU A 204 -0.56 1.00 -19.00
CA LEU A 204 -0.56 0.63 -20.42
C LEU A 204 -1.90 0.86 -21.11
N SER A 205 -3.03 0.71 -20.39
CA SER A 205 -4.36 0.76 -20.96
C SER A 205 -4.95 2.16 -20.99
N LEU A 206 -4.63 3.02 -20.03
CA LEU A 206 -5.20 4.36 -19.95
C LEU A 206 -4.23 5.41 -20.47
N SER A 207 -4.79 6.45 -21.12
CA SER A 207 -4.00 7.58 -21.61
C SER A 207 -3.36 8.33 -20.42
N GLN A 208 -2.15 8.85 -20.65
CA GLN A 208 -1.45 9.60 -19.62
C GLN A 208 -2.22 10.83 -19.15
N ASN A 209 -3.03 11.43 -20.03
CA ASN A 209 -3.90 12.57 -19.67
C ASN A 209 -5.01 12.12 -18.72
N LEU A 210 -5.63 10.95 -18.93
CA LEU A 210 -6.70 10.45 -18.08
C LEU A 210 -6.21 10.08 -16.68
N VAL A 211 -5.03 9.47 -16.59
CA VAL A 211 -4.41 9.09 -15.31
C VAL A 211 -3.48 10.15 -14.73
N TYR A 212 -3.40 11.34 -15.35
CA TYR A 212 -2.50 12.43 -14.94
C TYR A 212 -1.05 11.96 -14.73
N ASN A 213 -0.56 11.12 -15.64
CA ASN A 213 0.76 10.47 -15.53
C ASN A 213 0.98 9.67 -14.23
N LEU A 214 -0.08 9.22 -13.57
CA LEU A 214 -0.05 8.57 -12.24
C LEU A 214 0.61 9.45 -11.16
N ARG A 215 0.52 10.78 -11.32
CA ARG A 215 1.07 11.73 -10.37
C ARG A 215 0.15 11.89 -9.17
N VAL A 216 0.76 12.08 -8.01
CA VAL A 216 0.11 12.32 -6.72
C VAL A 216 0.77 13.51 -6.03
N GLY A 217 0.14 14.03 -4.97
CA GLY A 217 0.66 15.18 -4.25
C GLY A 217 0.83 16.42 -5.13
N PRO A 218 1.79 17.32 -4.80
CA PRO A 218 2.05 18.56 -5.56
C PRO A 218 2.40 18.32 -7.03
N LYS A 219 2.98 17.16 -7.37
CA LYS A 219 3.33 16.78 -8.76
C LYS A 219 2.12 16.60 -9.67
N TYR A 220 0.92 16.50 -9.11
CA TYR A 220 -0.31 16.44 -9.87
C TYR A 220 -0.62 17.77 -10.58
N PHE A 221 -0.24 18.88 -9.98
CA PHE A 221 -0.53 20.21 -10.50
C PHE A 221 0.50 20.75 -11.50
N GLY A 222 1.63 20.06 -11.70
CA GLY A 222 2.63 20.45 -12.68
C GLY A 222 4.04 19.96 -12.40
#